data_9973b0e1090b61be33252638e3f5f364
#
_entry.id   9973b0e1090b61be33252638e3f5f364
#
_cell.length_a   1.000
_cell.length_b   1.000
_cell.length_c   1.000
_cell.angle_alpha   90.00
_cell.angle_beta   90.00
_cell.angle_gamma   90.00
#
_symmetry.space_group_name_H-M   'P 1'
#
loop_
_entity.id
_entity.type
_entity.pdbx_description
1 polymer ?
#
loop_
_entity_poly.entity_id
_entity_poly.type
_entity_poly.pdbx_seq_one_letter_code
_entity_poly.pdbx_strand_id
1 'polypeptide(L)'
;MHSILTIPGLPLTDPVYVFTLILGLIWIAMKLSSQLRLPMIVLLIAFGAIAGTNGTNLIARDAQLILLERIGLLYIMLLAGLGLNLDLLQRSSKKVLSFGLLTFGVPFTIGFITGQLLTHNLIVSLLLGILYSPHTLMAYPIVVSLGIVQQEAIAVAVGGSVVTTVLTLSGFAILKAIHAGGIGLDLGIKLLIVFPIVVFGCFKLLPALGRKFLKDEDQSIEAFIFVLAAMFLTATLTHTIGIDAIVGAFLAGLALSRSVSKALMQRLEFVGNGLFIPAFALSVGVLSDPKIFVRHPENLGIAAVVIVGAVGAKYLAAWITGERFHYPKAEVMTMFGLTMSRSALVLVIALFGRNAGLLNDGIFNAIVAYIAVTCLIGPVITTISGRAINPSRWAETS
;
A
#
# COMPACT_ATOMS: atom_id res chain seq x y z
N MET A 1 21.11 -18.80 -43.81
CA MET A 1 21.01 -19.44 -42.51
C MET A 1 21.50 -18.42 -41.47
N HIS A 2 20.69 -17.35 -41.19
CA HIS A 2 21.07 -16.26 -40.30
C HIS A 2 20.26 -16.35 -39.02
N SER A 3 20.99 -16.42 -37.94
CA SER A 3 20.68 -16.19 -36.50
C SER A 3 19.27 -16.51 -36.04
N ILE A 4 19.10 -17.73 -35.53
CA ILE A 4 17.87 -18.23 -34.92
C ILE A 4 17.69 -17.66 -33.47
N LEU A 5 18.62 -16.91 -32.95
CA LEU A 5 18.57 -16.29 -31.62
C LEU A 5 19.16 -14.90 -31.65
N THR A 6 18.34 -13.91 -31.94
CA THR A 6 18.66 -12.53 -31.55
C THR A 6 18.45 -12.44 -30.03
N ILE A 7 19.55 -12.41 -29.28
CA ILE A 7 19.50 -12.10 -27.84
C ILE A 7 18.94 -10.68 -27.72
N PRO A 8 17.79 -10.47 -27.01
CA PRO A 8 17.22 -9.15 -26.86
C PRO A 8 18.23 -8.21 -26.18
N GLY A 9 18.34 -6.96 -26.68
CA GLY A 9 19.11 -5.93 -26.00
C GLY A 9 18.55 -5.66 -24.59
N LEU A 10 19.37 -5.23 -23.67
CA LEU A 10 18.95 -4.84 -22.32
C LEU A 10 18.74 -3.31 -22.23
N PRO A 11 17.67 -2.85 -21.53
CA PRO A 11 16.62 -3.64 -20.90
C PRO A 11 15.69 -4.30 -21.92
N LEU A 12 15.00 -5.38 -21.50
CA LEU A 12 13.99 -6.04 -22.33
C LEU A 12 12.86 -5.05 -22.64
N THR A 13 12.53 -4.87 -23.91
CA THR A 13 11.48 -3.94 -24.36
C THR A 13 10.27 -4.65 -24.95
N ASP A 14 10.42 -5.90 -25.41
CA ASP A 14 9.31 -6.69 -25.92
C ASP A 14 8.37 -7.11 -24.77
N PRO A 15 7.05 -6.84 -24.88
CA PRO A 15 6.08 -7.15 -23.86
C PRO A 15 6.06 -8.63 -23.43
N VAL A 16 6.26 -9.54 -24.39
CA VAL A 16 6.21 -10.98 -24.10
C VAL A 16 7.41 -11.40 -23.27
N TYR A 17 8.60 -10.90 -23.60
CA TYR A 17 9.81 -11.20 -22.82
C TYR A 17 9.74 -10.60 -21.40
N VAL A 18 9.28 -9.36 -21.25
CA VAL A 18 9.10 -8.70 -19.97
C VAL A 18 8.11 -9.48 -19.09
N PHE A 19 6.94 -9.83 -19.68
CA PHE A 19 5.92 -10.56 -18.93
C PHE A 19 6.35 -11.98 -18.58
N THR A 20 7.08 -12.66 -19.47
CA THR A 20 7.67 -13.98 -19.19
C THR A 20 8.64 -13.91 -18.02
N LEU A 21 9.49 -12.88 -17.99
CA LEU A 21 10.41 -12.67 -16.87
C LEU A 21 9.68 -12.39 -15.56
N ILE A 22 8.64 -11.52 -15.58
CA ILE A 22 7.80 -11.23 -14.41
C ILE A 22 7.18 -12.52 -13.87
N LEU A 23 6.55 -13.33 -14.73
CA LEU A 23 5.95 -14.60 -14.31
C LEU A 23 6.98 -15.58 -13.77
N GLY A 24 8.16 -15.68 -14.42
CA GLY A 24 9.27 -16.50 -13.95
C GLY A 24 9.74 -16.10 -12.55
N LEU A 25 9.92 -14.80 -12.32
CA LEU A 25 10.32 -14.27 -11.01
C LEU A 25 9.25 -14.51 -9.94
N ILE A 26 7.97 -14.35 -10.28
CA ILE A 26 6.85 -14.66 -9.39
C ILE A 26 6.88 -16.15 -9.02
N TRP A 27 7.02 -17.03 -10.01
CA TRP A 27 7.06 -18.47 -9.78
C TRP A 27 8.24 -18.90 -8.90
N ILE A 28 9.44 -18.36 -9.17
CA ILE A 28 10.65 -18.60 -8.36
C ILE A 28 10.43 -18.07 -6.93
N ALA A 29 9.87 -16.88 -6.78
CA ALA A 29 9.57 -16.30 -5.47
C ALA A 29 8.60 -17.16 -4.67
N MET A 30 7.56 -17.74 -5.30
CA MET A 30 6.62 -18.66 -4.65
C MET A 30 7.33 -19.91 -4.13
N LYS A 31 8.20 -20.54 -4.95
CA LYS A 31 8.97 -21.72 -4.56
C LYS A 31 9.96 -21.41 -3.43
N LEU A 32 10.68 -20.30 -3.57
CA LEU A 32 11.71 -19.93 -2.60
C LEU A 32 11.11 -19.45 -1.27
N SER A 33 9.94 -18.82 -1.32
CA SER A 33 9.17 -18.39 -0.14
C SER A 33 8.84 -19.57 0.78
N SER A 34 8.39 -20.69 0.20
CA SER A 34 8.08 -21.90 0.96
C SER A 34 9.34 -22.55 1.57
N GLN A 35 10.46 -22.52 0.85
CA GLN A 35 11.72 -23.12 1.31
C GLN A 35 12.42 -22.29 2.38
N LEU A 36 12.49 -20.97 2.17
CA LEU A 36 13.17 -20.04 3.06
C LEU A 36 12.30 -19.57 4.23
N ARG A 37 11.00 -19.89 4.23
CA ARG A 37 10.01 -19.38 5.20
C ARG A 37 9.97 -17.83 5.26
N LEU A 38 10.25 -17.19 4.13
CA LEU A 38 10.18 -15.73 3.97
C LEU A 38 8.87 -15.36 3.26
N PRO A 39 8.24 -14.22 3.60
CA PRO A 39 7.09 -13.73 2.85
C PRO A 39 7.45 -13.53 1.37
N MET A 40 6.60 -14.03 0.46
CA MET A 40 6.82 -13.94 -1.00
C MET A 40 7.05 -12.49 -1.46
N ILE A 41 6.34 -11.53 -0.87
CA ILE A 41 6.46 -10.09 -1.17
C ILE A 41 7.89 -9.60 -0.98
N VAL A 42 8.58 -10.06 0.06
CA VAL A 42 9.98 -9.72 0.36
C VAL A 42 10.90 -10.17 -0.78
N LEU A 43 10.74 -11.41 -1.22
CA LEU A 43 11.53 -11.98 -2.31
C LEU A 43 11.26 -11.25 -3.64
N LEU A 44 10.01 -10.90 -3.90
CA LEU A 44 9.63 -10.15 -5.11
C LEU A 44 10.25 -8.75 -5.14
N ILE A 45 10.29 -8.04 -4.01
CA ILE A 45 10.96 -6.75 -3.92
C ILE A 45 12.47 -6.92 -4.16
N ALA A 46 13.09 -7.95 -3.55
CA ALA A 46 14.51 -8.25 -3.77
C ALA A 46 14.81 -8.60 -5.24
N PHE A 47 13.98 -9.44 -5.86
CA PHE A 47 14.10 -9.78 -7.28
C PHE A 47 13.89 -8.58 -8.19
N GLY A 48 12.93 -7.71 -7.85
CA GLY A 48 12.74 -6.44 -8.56
C GLY A 48 13.96 -5.54 -8.47
N ALA A 49 14.59 -5.41 -7.30
CA ALA A 49 15.81 -4.65 -7.11
C ALA A 49 17.00 -5.22 -7.92
N ILE A 50 17.09 -6.55 -8.00
CA ILE A 50 18.13 -7.23 -8.81
C ILE A 50 17.85 -7.08 -10.30
N ALA A 51 16.60 -7.31 -10.76
CA ALA A 51 16.24 -7.28 -12.17
C ALA A 51 16.07 -5.86 -12.73
N GLY A 52 15.87 -4.87 -11.87
CA GLY A 52 15.64 -3.47 -12.24
C GLY A 52 16.84 -2.78 -12.86
N THR A 53 16.63 -1.55 -13.32
CA THR A 53 17.64 -0.70 -13.98
C THR A 53 18.88 -0.43 -13.14
N ASN A 54 18.72 -0.40 -11.81
CA ASN A 54 19.82 -0.21 -10.87
C ASN A 54 20.54 -1.52 -10.51
N GLY A 55 19.96 -2.68 -10.85
CA GLY A 55 20.54 -4.01 -10.68
C GLY A 55 21.21 -4.52 -11.94
N THR A 56 20.60 -5.53 -12.57
CA THR A 56 21.08 -6.18 -13.80
C THR A 56 20.55 -5.52 -15.07
N ASN A 57 19.68 -4.53 -14.96
CA ASN A 57 19.03 -3.83 -16.08
C ASN A 57 18.19 -4.78 -17.00
N LEU A 58 17.62 -5.84 -16.45
CA LEU A 58 16.76 -6.76 -17.20
C LEU A 58 15.36 -6.15 -17.44
N ILE A 59 14.80 -5.47 -16.43
CA ILE A 59 13.47 -4.86 -16.48
C ILE A 59 13.62 -3.34 -16.30
N ALA A 60 13.10 -2.59 -17.29
CA ALA A 60 12.88 -1.15 -17.13
C ALA A 60 11.50 -0.88 -16.52
N ARG A 61 11.36 0.25 -15.82
CA ARG A 61 10.05 0.73 -15.37
C ARG A 61 9.33 1.43 -16.52
N ASP A 62 8.79 0.64 -17.42
CA ASP A 62 8.02 1.08 -18.57
C ASP A 62 6.51 1.22 -18.29
N ALA A 63 5.73 1.60 -19.30
CA ALA A 63 4.28 1.76 -19.18
C ALA A 63 3.57 0.45 -18.77
N GLN A 64 4.11 -0.71 -19.18
CA GLN A 64 3.52 -2.03 -18.90
C GLN A 64 3.68 -2.39 -17.43
N LEU A 65 4.89 -2.23 -16.88
CA LEU A 65 5.16 -2.47 -15.46
C LEU A 65 4.38 -1.49 -14.58
N ILE A 66 4.29 -0.22 -14.99
CA ILE A 66 3.47 0.80 -14.29
C ILE A 66 1.99 0.42 -14.30
N LEU A 67 1.47 -0.12 -15.40
CA LEU A 67 0.09 -0.59 -15.46
C LEU A 67 -0.18 -1.72 -14.47
N LEU A 68 0.69 -2.75 -14.45
CA LEU A 68 0.58 -3.87 -13.51
C LEU A 68 0.72 -3.40 -12.05
N GLU A 69 1.65 -2.48 -11.79
CA GLU A 69 1.83 -1.84 -10.47
C GLU A 69 0.54 -1.18 -10.00
N ARG A 70 -0.08 -0.35 -10.85
CA ARG A 70 -1.32 0.36 -10.51
C ARG A 70 -2.48 -0.58 -10.30
N ILE A 71 -2.67 -1.58 -11.17
CA ILE A 71 -3.72 -2.58 -11.00
C ILE A 71 -3.50 -3.35 -9.70
N GLY A 72 -2.28 -3.80 -9.41
CA GLY A 72 -1.95 -4.53 -8.19
C GLY A 72 -2.26 -3.73 -6.93
N LEU A 73 -1.95 -2.44 -6.94
CA LEU A 73 -2.24 -1.54 -5.83
C LEU A 73 -3.75 -1.35 -5.61
N LEU A 74 -4.51 -1.11 -6.68
CA LEU A 74 -5.98 -1.01 -6.61
C LEU A 74 -6.59 -2.32 -6.14
N TYR A 75 -6.04 -3.45 -6.58
CA TYR A 75 -6.49 -4.78 -6.18
C TYR A 75 -6.29 -5.06 -4.69
N ILE A 76 -5.14 -4.68 -4.13
CA ILE A 76 -4.89 -4.77 -2.68
C ILE A 76 -5.95 -3.97 -1.92
N MET A 77 -6.27 -2.78 -2.39
CA MET A 77 -7.25 -1.91 -1.74
C MET A 77 -8.67 -2.44 -1.86
N LEU A 78 -9.04 -3.00 -3.01
CA LEU A 78 -10.31 -3.69 -3.19
C LEU A 78 -10.46 -4.85 -2.19
N LEU A 79 -9.46 -5.75 -2.13
CA LEU A 79 -9.48 -6.89 -1.22
C LEU A 79 -9.51 -6.46 0.25
N ALA A 80 -8.75 -5.42 0.62
CA ALA A 80 -8.79 -4.87 1.96
C ALA A 80 -10.19 -4.33 2.31
N GLY A 81 -10.85 -3.63 1.38
CA GLY A 81 -12.22 -3.14 1.55
C GLY A 81 -13.25 -4.27 1.67
N LEU A 82 -13.17 -5.28 0.79
CA LEU A 82 -14.05 -6.45 0.79
C LEU A 82 -13.91 -7.29 2.07
N GLY A 83 -12.68 -7.44 2.57
CA GLY A 83 -12.37 -8.23 3.76
C GLY A 83 -12.79 -7.57 5.08
N LEU A 84 -13.19 -6.30 5.08
CA LEU A 84 -13.60 -5.58 6.29
C LEU A 84 -14.96 -6.02 6.79
N ASN A 85 -15.01 -6.32 8.09
CA ASN A 85 -16.27 -6.50 8.80
C ASN A 85 -16.87 -5.14 9.18
N LEU A 86 -17.86 -4.68 8.39
CA LEU A 86 -18.52 -3.37 8.61
C LEU A 86 -19.19 -3.25 9.98
N ASP A 87 -19.72 -4.35 10.53
CA ASP A 87 -20.39 -4.32 11.83
C ASP A 87 -19.37 -4.12 12.96
N LEU A 88 -18.22 -4.77 12.85
CA LEU A 88 -17.10 -4.57 13.77
C LEU A 88 -16.55 -3.14 13.66
N LEU A 89 -16.43 -2.63 12.44
CA LEU A 89 -15.98 -1.26 12.18
C LEU A 89 -16.93 -0.21 12.78
N GLN A 90 -18.23 -0.40 12.65
CA GLN A 90 -19.23 0.49 13.23
C GLN A 90 -19.21 0.45 14.78
N ARG A 91 -19.11 -0.74 15.38
CA ARG A 91 -19.01 -0.91 16.83
C ARG A 91 -17.73 -0.28 17.39
N SER A 92 -16.61 -0.34 16.68
CA SER A 92 -15.31 0.18 17.07
C SER A 92 -14.98 1.54 16.47
N SER A 93 -15.96 2.29 15.95
CA SER A 93 -15.75 3.52 15.18
C SER A 93 -14.90 4.58 15.89
N LYS A 94 -15.07 4.75 17.22
CA LYS A 94 -14.25 5.68 18.02
C LYS A 94 -12.79 5.22 18.09
N LYS A 95 -12.54 3.92 18.23
CA LYS A 95 -11.19 3.34 18.27
C LYS A 95 -10.51 3.46 16.90
N VAL A 96 -11.27 3.18 15.82
CA VAL A 96 -10.83 3.33 14.43
C VAL A 96 -10.42 4.77 14.14
N LEU A 97 -11.28 5.73 14.48
CA LEU A 97 -10.98 7.16 14.30
C LEU A 97 -9.77 7.59 15.13
N SER A 98 -9.71 7.18 16.40
CA SER A 98 -8.60 7.48 17.30
C SER A 98 -7.28 6.93 16.76
N PHE A 99 -7.24 5.66 16.34
CA PHE A 99 -6.05 5.06 15.75
C PHE A 99 -5.67 5.73 14.42
N GLY A 100 -6.64 6.01 13.54
CA GLY A 100 -6.40 6.70 12.27
C GLY A 100 -5.80 8.09 12.44
N LEU A 101 -6.30 8.87 13.43
CA LEU A 101 -5.73 10.17 13.79
C LEU A 101 -4.33 10.05 14.40
N LEU A 102 -4.10 9.06 15.27
CA LEU A 102 -2.78 8.82 15.87
C LEU A 102 -1.76 8.36 14.82
N THR A 103 -2.13 7.40 13.96
CA THR A 103 -1.22 6.87 12.94
C THR A 103 -1.02 7.81 11.74
N PHE A 104 -1.80 8.92 11.66
CA PHE A 104 -1.50 10.09 10.85
C PHE A 104 -0.68 11.13 11.63
N GLY A 105 -1.18 11.60 12.75
CA GLY A 105 -0.65 12.77 13.46
C GLY A 105 0.73 12.54 14.06
N VAL A 106 1.00 11.38 14.69
CA VAL A 106 2.32 11.08 15.26
C VAL A 106 3.39 11.00 14.16
N PRO A 107 3.21 10.22 13.08
CA PRO A 107 4.17 10.21 11.97
C PRO A 107 4.29 11.57 11.27
N PHE A 108 3.17 12.31 11.11
CA PHE A 108 3.22 13.65 10.53
C PHE A 108 4.13 14.58 11.36
N THR A 109 3.96 14.60 12.66
CA THR A 109 4.76 15.46 13.55
C THR A 109 6.25 15.08 13.52
N ILE A 110 6.55 13.77 13.60
CA ILE A 110 7.95 13.31 13.54
C ILE A 110 8.56 13.58 12.17
N GLY A 111 7.82 13.34 11.07
CA GLY A 111 8.27 13.65 9.72
C GLY A 111 8.48 15.14 9.49
N PHE A 112 7.60 15.99 10.04
CA PHE A 112 7.76 17.45 10.02
C PHE A 112 9.05 17.87 10.75
N ILE A 113 9.30 17.34 11.96
CA ILE A 113 10.53 17.60 12.71
C ILE A 113 11.75 17.12 11.91
N THR A 114 11.69 15.92 11.33
CA THR A 114 12.75 15.37 10.46
C THR A 114 13.05 16.33 9.30
N GLY A 115 12.02 16.86 8.65
CA GLY A 115 12.17 17.82 7.57
C GLY A 115 12.84 19.12 8.02
N GLN A 116 12.44 19.64 9.17
CA GLN A 116 13.07 20.83 9.74
C GLN A 116 14.55 20.62 10.08
N LEU A 117 14.88 19.46 10.64
CA LEU A 117 16.27 19.12 10.97
C LEU A 117 17.16 18.94 9.73
N LEU A 118 16.61 18.37 8.65
CA LEU A 118 17.38 18.08 7.44
C LEU A 118 17.48 19.27 6.48
N THR A 119 16.49 20.17 6.44
CA THR A 119 16.40 21.16 5.36
C THR A 119 16.11 22.59 5.82
N HIS A 120 15.66 22.80 7.05
CA HIS A 120 15.19 24.10 7.56
C HIS A 120 14.11 24.76 6.67
N ASN A 121 13.38 23.98 5.87
CA ASN A 121 12.36 24.44 4.92
C ASN A 121 10.98 23.95 5.34
N LEU A 122 10.05 24.89 5.52
CA LEU A 122 8.68 24.61 5.97
C LEU A 122 7.92 23.69 5.01
N ILE A 123 8.03 23.92 3.69
CA ILE A 123 7.31 23.15 2.68
C ILE A 123 7.84 21.71 2.62
N VAL A 124 9.17 21.55 2.69
CA VAL A 124 9.81 20.22 2.76
C VAL A 124 9.42 19.49 4.04
N SER A 125 9.34 20.20 5.16
CA SER A 125 8.94 19.63 6.45
C SER A 125 7.49 19.15 6.42
N LEU A 126 6.58 19.93 5.85
CA LEU A 126 5.20 19.51 5.62
C LEU A 126 5.12 18.30 4.70
N LEU A 127 5.92 18.29 3.62
CA LEU A 127 6.00 17.18 2.68
C LEU A 127 6.46 15.87 3.37
N LEU A 128 7.52 15.92 4.18
CA LEU A 128 8.01 14.77 4.93
C LEU A 128 7.03 14.32 6.02
N GLY A 129 6.33 15.25 6.68
CA GLY A 129 5.25 14.94 7.59
C GLY A 129 4.13 14.15 6.91
N ILE A 130 3.67 14.64 5.77
CA ILE A 130 2.66 13.96 4.96
C ILE A 130 3.18 12.59 4.49
N LEU A 131 4.44 12.50 4.08
CA LEU A 131 5.07 11.31 3.55
C LEU A 131 5.26 10.20 4.60
N TYR A 132 5.48 10.55 5.88
CA TYR A 132 5.60 9.58 6.98
C TYR A 132 4.26 8.97 7.39
N SER A 133 3.15 9.61 7.08
CA SER A 133 1.83 9.25 7.57
C SER A 133 1.21 8.03 6.88
N PRO A 134 1.15 7.91 5.52
CA PRO A 134 0.44 6.85 4.85
C PRO A 134 1.14 5.51 5.01
N HIS A 135 0.36 4.46 4.91
CA HIS A 135 0.84 3.08 4.89
C HIS A 135 -0.06 2.23 3.99
N THR A 136 0.43 1.08 3.59
CA THR A 136 -0.32 0.08 2.83
C THR A 136 -0.42 -1.20 3.62
N LEU A 137 -1.55 -1.85 3.47
CA LEU A 137 -1.83 -3.12 4.15
C LEU A 137 -1.17 -4.30 3.41
N MET A 138 0.12 -4.18 3.05
CA MET A 138 0.85 -5.26 2.35
C MET A 138 0.90 -6.56 3.16
N ALA A 139 0.90 -6.47 4.48
CA ALA A 139 0.89 -7.61 5.37
C ALA A 139 -0.53 -8.16 5.66
N TYR A 140 -1.59 -7.57 5.08
CA TYR A 140 -2.97 -8.02 5.29
C TYR A 140 -3.21 -9.48 4.87
N PRO A 141 -2.68 -9.99 3.75
CA PRO A 141 -2.79 -11.42 3.40
C PRO A 141 -2.24 -12.36 4.49
N ILE A 142 -1.20 -11.93 5.23
CA ILE A 142 -0.64 -12.69 6.34
C ILE A 142 -1.65 -12.79 7.49
N VAL A 143 -2.32 -11.69 7.81
CA VAL A 143 -3.37 -11.66 8.85
C VAL A 143 -4.55 -12.56 8.48
N VAL A 144 -4.91 -12.58 7.19
CA VAL A 144 -5.94 -13.49 6.66
C VAL A 144 -5.52 -14.94 6.80
N SER A 145 -4.30 -15.29 6.39
CA SER A 145 -3.77 -16.66 6.48
C SER A 145 -3.66 -17.17 7.93
N LEU A 146 -3.34 -16.28 8.87
CA LEU A 146 -3.30 -16.59 10.30
C LEU A 146 -4.68 -16.64 10.97
N GLY A 147 -5.77 -16.26 10.26
CA GLY A 147 -7.13 -16.28 10.75
C GLY A 147 -7.42 -15.29 11.87
N ILE A 148 -6.65 -14.20 11.98
CA ILE A 148 -6.76 -13.19 13.04
C ILE A 148 -7.48 -11.90 12.59
N VAL A 149 -8.07 -11.89 11.41
CA VAL A 149 -8.78 -10.71 10.84
C VAL A 149 -9.90 -10.19 11.76
N GLN A 150 -10.53 -11.08 12.52
CA GLN A 150 -11.66 -10.76 13.40
C GLN A 150 -11.23 -10.17 14.76
N GLN A 151 -9.94 -10.10 15.06
CA GLN A 151 -9.45 -9.43 16.26
C GLN A 151 -9.72 -7.92 16.17
N GLU A 152 -10.21 -7.35 17.27
CA GLU A 152 -10.60 -5.93 17.29
C GLU A 152 -9.44 -5.01 16.92
N ALA A 153 -8.25 -5.24 17.47
CA ALA A 153 -7.06 -4.45 17.18
C ALA A 153 -6.71 -4.46 15.68
N ILE A 154 -6.85 -5.63 15.02
CA ILE A 154 -6.60 -5.78 13.58
C ILE A 154 -7.65 -5.01 12.77
N ALA A 155 -8.92 -5.15 13.11
CA ALA A 155 -10.00 -4.39 12.47
C ALA A 155 -9.82 -2.87 12.65
N VAL A 156 -9.39 -2.43 13.83
CA VAL A 156 -9.06 -1.03 14.13
C VAL A 156 -7.87 -0.55 13.30
N ALA A 157 -6.82 -1.38 13.13
CA ALA A 157 -5.67 -1.03 12.29
C ALA A 157 -6.08 -0.87 10.83
N VAL A 158 -6.86 -1.81 10.28
CA VAL A 158 -7.33 -1.76 8.89
C VAL A 158 -8.29 -0.60 8.66
N GLY A 159 -9.27 -0.40 9.55
CA GLY A 159 -10.19 0.73 9.46
C GLY A 159 -9.51 2.08 9.62
N GLY A 160 -8.56 2.19 10.56
CA GLY A 160 -7.77 3.40 10.79
C GLY A 160 -6.90 3.77 9.60
N SER A 161 -6.47 2.78 8.78
CA SER A 161 -5.73 3.02 7.54
C SER A 161 -6.50 3.90 6.56
N VAL A 162 -7.82 3.76 6.50
CA VAL A 162 -8.69 4.60 5.66
C VAL A 162 -8.61 6.06 6.10
N VAL A 163 -8.80 6.29 7.40
CA VAL A 163 -8.73 7.65 7.97
C VAL A 163 -7.37 8.27 7.67
N THR A 164 -6.30 7.52 7.91
CA THR A 164 -4.92 7.98 7.62
C THR A 164 -4.74 8.29 6.15
N THR A 165 -5.25 7.44 5.24
CA THR A 165 -5.14 7.66 3.79
C THR A 165 -5.87 8.92 3.36
N VAL A 166 -7.11 9.13 3.83
CA VAL A 166 -7.89 10.34 3.53
C VAL A 166 -7.16 11.59 4.03
N LEU A 167 -6.66 11.58 5.26
CA LEU A 167 -5.92 12.72 5.82
C LEU A 167 -4.62 13.00 5.04
N THR A 168 -3.88 11.94 4.67
CA THR A 168 -2.66 12.07 3.88
C THR A 168 -2.93 12.70 2.52
N LEU A 169 -3.95 12.21 1.81
CA LEU A 169 -4.30 12.71 0.48
C LEU A 169 -4.82 14.14 0.54
N SER A 170 -5.62 14.47 1.56
CA SER A 170 -6.07 15.84 1.82
C SER A 170 -4.90 16.77 2.11
N GLY A 171 -4.00 16.36 3.00
CA GLY A 171 -2.77 17.11 3.31
C GLY A 171 -1.88 17.31 2.08
N PHE A 172 -1.72 16.26 1.27
CA PHE A 172 -0.93 16.33 0.03
C PHE A 172 -1.56 17.24 -1.02
N ALA A 173 -2.89 17.20 -1.18
CA ALA A 173 -3.60 18.11 -2.07
C ALA A 173 -3.46 19.58 -1.63
N ILE A 174 -3.57 19.85 -0.32
CA ILE A 174 -3.34 21.18 0.26
C ILE A 174 -1.90 21.63 0.01
N LEU A 175 -0.91 20.76 0.24
CA LEU A 175 0.50 21.10 0.00
C LEU A 175 0.77 21.43 -1.47
N LYS A 176 0.21 20.66 -2.41
CA LYS A 176 0.30 20.93 -3.85
C LYS A 176 -0.29 22.30 -4.20
N ALA A 177 -1.44 22.63 -3.62
CA ALA A 177 -2.09 23.93 -3.84
C ALA A 177 -1.24 25.09 -3.28
N ILE A 178 -0.68 24.94 -2.08
CA ILE A 178 0.23 25.96 -1.49
C ILE A 178 1.46 26.15 -2.39
N HIS A 179 2.05 25.05 -2.88
CA HIS A 179 3.22 25.11 -3.75
C HIS A 179 2.89 25.74 -5.12
N ALA A 180 1.67 25.55 -5.63
CA ALA A 180 1.20 26.14 -6.88
C ALA A 180 0.74 27.60 -6.77
N GLY A 181 0.85 28.23 -5.59
CA GLY A 181 0.54 29.63 -5.38
C GLY A 181 -0.79 29.94 -4.70
N GLY A 182 -1.50 28.95 -4.16
CA GLY A 182 -2.67 29.16 -3.32
C GLY A 182 -3.68 28.00 -3.27
N ILE A 183 -4.53 28.03 -2.24
CA ILE A 183 -5.64 27.07 -2.10
C ILE A 183 -6.83 27.65 -2.89
N GLY A 184 -7.07 27.11 -4.09
CA GLY A 184 -8.24 27.47 -4.89
C GLY A 184 -9.55 26.98 -4.25
N LEU A 185 -10.64 27.75 -4.41
CA LEU A 185 -12.01 27.34 -4.02
C LEU A 185 -12.39 25.97 -4.61
N ASP A 186 -11.87 25.66 -5.81
CA ASP A 186 -12.08 24.37 -6.51
C ASP A 186 -11.67 23.16 -5.66
N LEU A 187 -10.51 23.20 -4.99
CA LEU A 187 -10.04 22.10 -4.12
C LEU A 187 -10.93 21.94 -2.89
N GLY A 188 -11.35 23.07 -2.27
CA GLY A 188 -12.27 23.04 -1.13
C GLY A 188 -13.61 22.42 -1.50
N ILE A 189 -14.19 22.79 -2.63
CA ILE A 189 -15.43 22.21 -3.17
C ILE A 189 -15.27 20.71 -3.44
N LYS A 190 -14.17 20.30 -4.08
CA LYS A 190 -13.90 18.88 -4.38
C LYS A 190 -13.82 18.03 -3.12
N LEU A 191 -13.10 18.48 -2.09
CA LEU A 191 -12.90 17.72 -0.86
C LEU A 191 -14.12 17.74 0.07
N LEU A 192 -14.81 18.88 0.20
CA LEU A 192 -15.89 19.05 1.18
C LEU A 192 -17.28 18.73 0.62
N ILE A 193 -17.47 18.80 -0.69
CA ILE A 193 -18.78 18.58 -1.32
C ILE A 193 -18.73 17.36 -2.25
N VAL A 194 -17.84 17.36 -3.24
CA VAL A 194 -17.86 16.32 -4.29
C VAL A 194 -17.46 14.96 -3.73
N PHE A 195 -16.42 14.90 -2.89
CA PHE A 195 -15.97 13.64 -2.31
C PHE A 195 -17.02 12.97 -1.40
N PRO A 196 -17.67 13.64 -0.45
CA PRO A 196 -18.80 13.07 0.29
C PRO A 196 -19.95 12.59 -0.58
N ILE A 197 -20.26 13.29 -1.68
CA ILE A 197 -21.29 12.84 -2.65
C ILE A 197 -20.85 11.54 -3.32
N VAL A 198 -19.60 11.42 -3.75
CA VAL A 198 -19.04 10.18 -4.33
C VAL A 198 -19.09 9.04 -3.32
N VAL A 199 -18.66 9.27 -2.08
CA VAL A 199 -18.75 8.28 -1.00
C VAL A 199 -20.18 7.83 -0.79
N PHE A 200 -21.11 8.76 -0.61
CA PHE A 200 -22.54 8.45 -0.44
C PHE A 200 -23.12 7.68 -1.63
N GLY A 201 -22.79 8.11 -2.86
CA GLY A 201 -23.17 7.42 -4.09
C GLY A 201 -22.64 5.98 -4.15
N CYS A 202 -21.38 5.77 -3.81
CA CYS A 202 -20.77 4.43 -3.74
C CYS A 202 -21.52 3.53 -2.73
N PHE A 203 -21.79 4.00 -1.52
CA PHE A 203 -22.47 3.22 -0.48
C PHE A 203 -23.97 2.99 -0.75
N LYS A 204 -24.60 3.78 -1.60
CA LYS A 204 -25.99 3.60 -1.98
C LYS A 204 -26.14 2.77 -3.26
N LEU A 205 -25.35 3.10 -4.29
CA LEU A 205 -25.49 2.51 -5.62
C LEU A 205 -24.84 1.13 -5.73
N LEU A 206 -23.58 0.98 -5.26
CA LEU A 206 -22.86 -0.30 -5.42
C LEU A 206 -23.54 -1.47 -4.70
N PRO A 207 -24.03 -1.36 -3.45
CA PRO A 207 -24.78 -2.45 -2.82
C PRO A 207 -26.11 -2.74 -3.53
N ALA A 208 -26.77 -1.71 -4.09
CA ALA A 208 -28.00 -1.91 -4.86
C ALA A 208 -27.75 -2.69 -6.15
N LEU A 209 -26.70 -2.33 -6.88
CA LEU A 209 -26.24 -3.05 -8.07
C LEU A 209 -25.70 -4.44 -7.69
N GLY A 210 -24.96 -4.55 -6.58
CA GLY A 210 -24.47 -5.82 -6.06
C GLY A 210 -25.60 -6.81 -5.82
N ARG A 211 -26.68 -6.40 -5.15
CA ARG A 211 -27.87 -7.27 -4.96
C ARG A 211 -28.53 -7.71 -6.27
N LYS A 212 -28.38 -6.93 -7.34
CA LYS A 212 -28.93 -7.27 -8.66
C LYS A 212 -28.04 -8.20 -9.45
N PHE A 213 -26.72 -7.98 -9.42
CA PHE A 213 -25.74 -8.66 -10.26
C PHE A 213 -24.92 -9.73 -9.53
N LEU A 214 -24.88 -9.73 -8.18
CA LEU A 214 -24.18 -10.71 -7.35
C LEU A 214 -25.20 -11.59 -6.62
N LYS A 215 -25.86 -12.52 -7.34
CA LYS A 215 -26.81 -13.46 -6.73
C LYS A 215 -26.08 -14.64 -6.09
N ASP A 216 -26.75 -15.30 -5.10
CA ASP A 216 -26.15 -16.24 -4.12
C ASP A 216 -25.36 -17.44 -4.68
N GLU A 217 -25.47 -17.78 -5.95
CA GLU A 217 -24.73 -18.89 -6.58
C GLU A 217 -23.57 -18.45 -7.44
N ASP A 218 -23.13 -17.19 -7.33
CA ASP A 218 -22.28 -16.55 -8.31
C ASP A 218 -20.81 -17.02 -8.27
N GLN A 219 -20.62 -18.12 -8.94
CA GLN A 219 -19.34 -18.48 -9.56
C GLN A 219 -19.22 -17.91 -10.99
N SER A 220 -20.02 -16.92 -11.36
CA SER A 220 -20.06 -16.39 -12.73
C SER A 220 -18.86 -15.46 -13.02
N ILE A 221 -18.41 -15.47 -14.27
CA ILE A 221 -17.41 -14.51 -14.77
C ILE A 221 -18.00 -13.09 -14.71
N GLU A 222 -19.31 -12.96 -14.90
CA GLU A 222 -20.00 -11.67 -14.84
C GLU A 222 -19.87 -10.99 -13.47
N ALA A 223 -20.05 -11.75 -12.37
CA ALA A 223 -19.88 -11.24 -11.03
C ALA A 223 -18.43 -10.77 -10.76
N PHE A 224 -17.46 -11.55 -11.22
CA PHE A 224 -16.05 -11.19 -11.11
C PHE A 224 -15.75 -9.88 -11.88
N ILE A 225 -16.18 -9.79 -13.13
CA ILE A 225 -15.99 -8.59 -13.96
C ILE A 225 -16.75 -7.38 -13.39
N PHE A 226 -17.96 -7.59 -12.84
CA PHE A 226 -18.71 -6.52 -12.19
C PHE A 226 -17.94 -5.92 -11.00
N VAL A 227 -17.32 -6.73 -10.15
CA VAL A 227 -16.54 -6.22 -9.00
C VAL A 227 -15.30 -5.46 -9.49
N LEU A 228 -14.61 -5.95 -10.51
CA LEU A 228 -13.47 -5.23 -11.10
C LEU A 228 -13.92 -3.93 -11.76
N ALA A 229 -15.00 -3.93 -12.52
CA ALA A 229 -15.55 -2.73 -13.13
C ALA A 229 -15.95 -1.69 -12.08
N ALA A 230 -16.58 -2.11 -10.98
CA ALA A 230 -16.90 -1.24 -9.86
C ALA A 230 -15.64 -0.64 -9.22
N MET A 231 -14.58 -1.44 -9.03
CA MET A 231 -13.29 -0.97 -8.54
C MET A 231 -12.69 0.12 -9.45
N PHE A 232 -12.57 -0.15 -10.74
CA PHE A 232 -11.97 0.81 -11.68
C PHE A 232 -12.83 2.05 -11.87
N LEU A 233 -14.17 1.91 -11.90
CA LEU A 233 -15.09 3.04 -12.01
C LEU A 233 -14.96 3.99 -10.83
N THR A 234 -14.99 3.46 -9.61
CA THR A 234 -14.84 4.29 -8.39
C THR A 234 -13.44 4.86 -8.27
N ALA A 235 -12.40 4.11 -8.65
CA ALA A 235 -11.03 4.60 -8.73
C ALA A 235 -10.91 5.77 -9.72
N THR A 236 -11.53 5.66 -10.89
CA THR A 236 -11.55 6.73 -11.89
C THR A 236 -12.33 7.95 -11.38
N LEU A 237 -13.49 7.75 -10.77
CA LEU A 237 -14.30 8.84 -10.20
C LEU A 237 -13.51 9.62 -9.13
N THR A 238 -12.86 8.92 -8.19
CA THR A 238 -12.05 9.60 -7.17
C THR A 238 -10.85 10.31 -7.80
N HIS A 239 -10.19 9.69 -8.77
CA HIS A 239 -9.07 10.32 -9.48
C HIS A 239 -9.47 11.60 -10.23
N THR A 240 -10.62 11.61 -10.88
CA THR A 240 -11.14 12.77 -11.63
C THR A 240 -11.40 13.97 -10.72
N ILE A 241 -11.80 13.75 -9.48
CA ILE A 241 -12.01 14.83 -8.50
C ILE A 241 -10.72 15.24 -7.77
N GLY A 242 -9.56 14.67 -8.15
CA GLY A 242 -8.26 15.00 -7.56
C GLY A 242 -7.91 14.21 -6.30
N ILE A 243 -8.69 13.17 -5.98
CA ILE A 243 -8.40 12.22 -4.90
C ILE A 243 -7.76 10.97 -5.52
N ASP A 244 -6.85 10.32 -4.78
CA ASP A 244 -6.15 9.15 -5.31
C ASP A 244 -7.12 8.00 -5.64
N ALA A 245 -6.87 7.34 -6.76
CA ALA A 245 -7.63 6.18 -7.23
C ALA A 245 -7.72 5.03 -6.19
N ILE A 246 -6.71 4.92 -5.32
CA ILE A 246 -6.62 3.94 -4.23
C ILE A 246 -7.84 4.03 -3.31
N VAL A 247 -8.27 5.26 -2.98
CA VAL A 247 -9.44 5.51 -2.12
C VAL A 247 -10.70 4.96 -2.79
N GLY A 248 -10.87 5.21 -4.09
CA GLY A 248 -12.01 4.69 -4.86
C GLY A 248 -12.08 3.17 -4.86
N ALA A 249 -10.94 2.51 -5.13
CA ALA A 249 -10.87 1.04 -5.09
C ALA A 249 -11.23 0.47 -3.71
N PHE A 250 -10.75 1.10 -2.64
CA PHE A 250 -11.10 0.72 -1.28
C PHE A 250 -12.60 0.92 -0.99
N LEU A 251 -13.17 2.07 -1.38
CA LEU A 251 -14.59 2.37 -1.21
C LEU A 251 -15.48 1.36 -1.96
N ALA A 252 -15.08 0.94 -3.18
CA ALA A 252 -15.76 -0.11 -3.92
C ALA A 252 -15.77 -1.43 -3.14
N GLY A 253 -14.61 -1.86 -2.64
CA GLY A 253 -14.49 -3.06 -1.81
C GLY A 253 -15.35 -2.98 -0.56
N LEU A 254 -15.27 -1.87 0.15
CA LEU A 254 -16.05 -1.66 1.38
C LEU A 254 -17.56 -1.64 1.12
N ALA A 255 -18.00 -0.97 0.06
CA ALA A 255 -19.42 -0.90 -0.30
C ALA A 255 -19.97 -2.27 -0.74
N LEU A 256 -19.17 -3.10 -1.40
CA LEU A 256 -19.54 -4.44 -1.87
C LEU A 256 -19.29 -5.55 -0.83
N SER A 257 -18.66 -5.27 0.30
CA SER A 257 -18.24 -6.28 1.29
C SER A 257 -19.35 -7.19 1.80
N ARG A 258 -20.60 -6.70 1.85
CA ARG A 258 -21.79 -7.49 2.22
C ARG A 258 -22.45 -8.22 1.04
N SER A 259 -22.06 -7.89 -0.20
CA SER A 259 -22.70 -8.42 -1.42
C SER A 259 -21.85 -9.51 -2.08
N VAL A 260 -20.55 -9.54 -1.81
CA VAL A 260 -19.61 -10.50 -2.39
C VAL A 260 -19.64 -11.81 -1.61
N SER A 261 -19.91 -12.92 -2.29
CA SER A 261 -19.91 -14.27 -1.71
C SER A 261 -18.48 -14.72 -1.37
N LYS A 262 -18.35 -15.71 -0.46
CA LYS A 262 -17.03 -16.28 -0.13
C LYS A 262 -16.33 -16.90 -1.36
N ALA A 263 -17.10 -17.53 -2.25
CA ALA A 263 -16.56 -18.14 -3.47
C ALA A 263 -16.00 -17.07 -4.44
N LEU A 264 -16.71 -15.97 -4.62
CA LEU A 264 -16.25 -14.85 -5.42
C LEU A 264 -15.03 -14.17 -4.80
N MET A 265 -15.03 -14.01 -3.47
CA MET A 265 -13.85 -13.48 -2.74
C MET A 265 -12.60 -14.32 -2.98
N GLN A 266 -12.70 -15.65 -2.88
CA GLN A 266 -11.59 -16.56 -3.15
C GLN A 266 -11.05 -16.44 -4.58
N ARG A 267 -11.91 -16.20 -5.58
CA ARG A 267 -11.48 -15.95 -6.96
C ARG A 267 -10.76 -14.63 -7.12
N LEU A 268 -11.30 -13.58 -6.50
CA LEU A 268 -10.64 -12.27 -6.48
C LEU A 268 -9.27 -12.39 -5.79
N GLU A 269 -9.18 -13.09 -4.67
CA GLU A 269 -7.92 -13.37 -3.98
C GLU A 269 -6.94 -14.19 -4.85
N PHE A 270 -7.43 -15.20 -5.56
CA PHE A 270 -6.61 -16.03 -6.44
C PHE A 270 -5.94 -15.22 -7.54
N VAL A 271 -6.70 -14.39 -8.24
CA VAL A 271 -6.18 -13.53 -9.32
C VAL A 271 -5.26 -12.43 -8.75
N GLY A 272 -5.69 -11.79 -7.67
CA GLY A 272 -4.92 -10.74 -7.01
C GLY A 272 -3.58 -11.25 -6.50
N ASN A 273 -3.59 -12.32 -5.71
CA ASN A 273 -2.39 -12.90 -5.10
C ASN A 273 -1.51 -13.68 -6.11
N GLY A 274 -2.11 -14.17 -7.21
CA GLY A 274 -1.39 -14.91 -8.24
C GLY A 274 -0.60 -14.04 -9.20
N LEU A 275 -1.09 -12.83 -9.50
CA LEU A 275 -0.51 -12.00 -10.56
C LEU A 275 -0.31 -10.53 -10.15
N PHE A 276 -1.39 -9.81 -9.84
CA PHE A 276 -1.33 -8.35 -9.74
C PHE A 276 -0.56 -7.85 -8.51
N ILE A 277 -0.78 -8.47 -7.36
CA ILE A 277 -0.09 -8.11 -6.11
C ILE A 277 1.40 -8.46 -6.18
N PRO A 278 1.80 -9.64 -6.69
CA PRO A 278 3.20 -9.96 -6.97
C PRO A 278 3.87 -9.00 -7.95
N ALA A 279 3.21 -8.65 -9.05
CA ALA A 279 3.74 -7.71 -10.02
C ALA A 279 3.95 -6.30 -9.42
N PHE A 280 3.03 -5.84 -8.57
CA PHE A 280 3.20 -4.62 -7.79
C PHE A 280 4.45 -4.68 -6.89
N ALA A 281 4.63 -5.77 -6.13
CA ALA A 281 5.79 -5.91 -5.25
C ALA A 281 7.12 -5.94 -6.02
N LEU A 282 7.15 -6.60 -7.18
CA LEU A 282 8.30 -6.61 -8.07
C LEU A 282 8.61 -5.20 -8.59
N SER A 283 7.59 -4.44 -9.02
CA SER A 283 7.76 -3.06 -9.50
C SER A 283 8.32 -2.13 -8.42
N VAL A 284 7.88 -2.27 -7.17
CA VAL A 284 8.47 -1.55 -6.02
C VAL A 284 9.97 -1.86 -5.90
N GLY A 285 10.34 -3.12 -6.10
CA GLY A 285 11.75 -3.54 -6.13
C GLY A 285 12.54 -2.88 -7.25
N VAL A 286 12.01 -2.82 -8.47
CA VAL A 286 12.66 -2.20 -9.65
C VAL A 286 13.01 -0.72 -9.39
N LEU A 287 12.23 -0.03 -8.57
CA LEU A 287 12.45 1.37 -8.18
C LEU A 287 13.60 1.56 -7.17
N SER A 288 13.99 0.50 -6.49
CA SER A 288 15.05 0.58 -5.49
C SER A 288 16.43 0.70 -6.15
N ASP A 289 17.27 1.58 -5.62
CA ASP A 289 18.70 1.63 -5.94
C ASP A 289 19.54 1.36 -4.68
N PRO A 290 19.80 0.08 -4.35
CA PRO A 290 20.61 -0.23 -3.18
C PRO A 290 22.08 0.22 -3.33
N LYS A 291 22.56 0.45 -4.57
CA LYS A 291 23.94 0.88 -4.85
C LYS A 291 24.20 2.33 -4.42
N ILE A 292 23.13 3.13 -4.24
CA ILE A 292 23.29 4.54 -3.84
C ILE A 292 23.96 4.68 -2.48
N PHE A 293 23.71 3.74 -1.57
CA PHE A 293 24.32 3.76 -0.24
C PHE A 293 25.80 3.36 -0.25
N VAL A 294 26.23 2.63 -1.30
CA VAL A 294 27.64 2.29 -1.50
C VAL A 294 28.37 3.43 -2.20
N ARG A 295 27.72 4.10 -3.16
CA ARG A 295 28.30 5.21 -3.94
C ARG A 295 28.36 6.51 -3.15
N HIS A 296 27.39 6.74 -2.26
CA HIS A 296 27.19 7.95 -1.48
C HIS A 296 26.95 7.61 -0.01
N PRO A 297 28.01 7.22 0.74
CA PRO A 297 27.88 6.82 2.15
C PRO A 297 27.28 7.89 3.06
N GLU A 298 27.42 9.18 2.71
CA GLU A 298 26.80 10.31 3.41
C GLU A 298 25.28 10.22 3.46
N ASN A 299 24.65 9.59 2.46
CA ASN A 299 23.21 9.38 2.41
C ASN A 299 22.74 8.32 3.42
N LEU A 300 23.63 7.50 3.97
CA LEU A 300 23.28 6.54 5.03
C LEU A 300 22.79 7.23 6.30
N GLY A 301 23.40 8.36 6.67
CA GLY A 301 22.95 9.16 7.81
C GLY A 301 21.53 9.69 7.61
N ILE A 302 21.25 10.26 6.42
CA ILE A 302 19.93 10.76 6.05
C ILE A 302 18.92 9.60 6.04
N ALA A 303 19.27 8.47 5.43
CA ALA A 303 18.42 7.29 5.35
C ALA A 303 18.13 6.73 6.76
N ALA A 304 19.12 6.67 7.63
CA ALA A 304 18.94 6.22 9.01
C ALA A 304 17.95 7.12 9.77
N VAL A 305 18.10 8.44 9.69
CA VAL A 305 17.18 9.41 10.33
C VAL A 305 15.76 9.25 9.79
N VAL A 306 15.60 9.14 8.46
CA VAL A 306 14.30 8.96 7.80
C VAL A 306 13.65 7.64 8.23
N ILE A 307 14.40 6.54 8.17
CA ILE A 307 13.88 5.20 8.49
C ILE A 307 13.53 5.09 9.97
N VAL A 308 14.46 5.45 10.86
CA VAL A 308 14.24 5.36 12.32
C VAL A 308 13.11 6.27 12.76
N GLY A 309 13.07 7.50 12.25
CA GLY A 309 12.01 8.46 12.55
C GLY A 309 10.63 7.94 12.12
N ALA A 310 10.51 7.45 10.89
CA ALA A 310 9.24 6.99 10.34
C ALA A 310 8.77 5.66 10.96
N VAL A 311 9.69 4.71 11.20
CA VAL A 311 9.40 3.42 11.86
C VAL A 311 9.04 3.65 13.32
N GLY A 312 9.83 4.46 14.03
CA GLY A 312 9.57 4.81 15.42
C GLY A 312 8.25 5.54 15.61
N ALA A 313 7.90 6.43 14.69
CA ALA A 313 6.61 7.13 14.70
C ALA A 313 5.42 6.17 14.59
N LYS A 314 5.50 5.15 13.74
CA LYS A 314 4.45 4.13 13.60
C LYS A 314 4.36 3.23 14.81
N TYR A 315 5.50 2.83 15.34
CA TYR A 315 5.53 2.08 16.59
C TYR A 315 4.89 2.86 17.74
N LEU A 316 5.24 4.14 17.88
CA LEU A 316 4.68 5.02 18.89
C LEU A 316 3.16 5.18 18.77
N ALA A 317 2.64 5.34 17.53
CA ALA A 317 1.21 5.42 17.30
C ALA A 317 0.47 4.12 17.68
N ALA A 318 1.03 2.96 17.32
CA ALA A 318 0.49 1.66 17.70
C ALA A 318 0.55 1.44 19.24
N TRP A 319 1.67 1.79 19.85
CA TRP A 319 1.86 1.68 21.30
C TRP A 319 0.89 2.56 22.09
N ILE A 320 0.76 3.84 21.75
CA ILE A 320 -0.22 4.76 22.38
C ILE A 320 -1.63 4.19 22.26
N THR A 321 -1.98 3.62 21.10
CA THR A 321 -3.29 3.00 20.89
C THR A 321 -3.47 1.77 21.77
N GLY A 322 -2.45 0.93 21.88
CA GLY A 322 -2.45 -0.26 22.73
C GLY A 322 -2.66 0.07 24.20
N GLU A 323 -1.92 1.05 24.72
CA GLU A 323 -2.07 1.53 26.08
C GLU A 323 -3.48 2.12 26.34
N ARG A 324 -3.98 2.94 25.39
CA ARG A 324 -5.28 3.58 25.53
C ARG A 324 -6.45 2.61 25.51
N PHE A 325 -6.37 1.54 24.75
CA PHE A 325 -7.46 0.57 24.56
C PHE A 325 -7.17 -0.79 25.19
N HIS A 326 -6.06 -0.92 25.93
CA HIS A 326 -5.64 -2.11 26.65
C HIS A 326 -5.47 -3.35 25.75
N TYR A 327 -4.88 -3.15 24.57
CA TYR A 327 -4.60 -4.28 23.67
C TYR A 327 -3.38 -5.08 24.13
N PRO A 328 -3.42 -6.41 24.02
CA PRO A 328 -2.26 -7.27 24.29
C PRO A 328 -1.06 -6.88 23.42
N LYS A 329 0.16 -7.06 23.94
CA LYS A 329 1.39 -6.69 23.24
C LYS A 329 1.52 -7.32 21.85
N ALA A 330 1.06 -8.56 21.68
CA ALA A 330 1.06 -9.24 20.36
C ALA A 330 0.16 -8.52 19.35
N GLU A 331 -1.02 -8.05 19.76
CA GLU A 331 -1.94 -7.31 18.92
C GLU A 331 -1.35 -5.93 18.54
N VAL A 332 -0.75 -5.22 19.51
CA VAL A 332 -0.07 -3.93 19.26
C VAL A 332 1.07 -4.09 18.25
N MET A 333 1.89 -5.14 18.38
CA MET A 333 2.97 -5.42 17.45
C MET A 333 2.45 -5.81 16.06
N THR A 334 1.31 -6.50 16.00
CA THR A 334 0.66 -6.82 14.72
C THR A 334 0.07 -5.58 14.06
N MET A 335 -0.58 -4.68 14.81
CA MET A 335 -1.02 -3.36 14.33
C MET A 335 0.16 -2.55 13.77
N PHE A 336 1.27 -2.52 14.49
CA PHE A 336 2.50 -1.85 14.04
C PHE A 336 3.02 -2.46 12.73
N GLY A 337 3.18 -3.78 12.65
CA GLY A 337 3.64 -4.47 11.44
C GLY A 337 2.73 -4.22 10.23
N LEU A 338 1.39 -4.30 10.42
CA LEU A 338 0.39 -4.02 9.40
C LEU A 338 0.49 -2.59 8.85
N THR A 339 0.77 -1.61 9.72
CA THR A 339 0.77 -0.19 9.34
C THR A 339 2.16 0.36 9.06
N MET A 340 3.17 -0.50 9.06
CA MET A 340 4.55 -0.11 8.82
C MET A 340 4.90 -0.03 7.34
N SER A 341 4.38 -0.96 6.50
CA SER A 341 4.73 -1.06 5.08
C SER A 341 4.31 0.18 4.29
N ARG A 342 5.17 0.61 3.37
CA ARG A 342 4.98 1.77 2.50
C ARG A 342 4.86 1.33 1.04
N SER A 343 4.16 2.13 0.24
CA SER A 343 3.97 1.77 -1.17
C SER A 343 3.92 2.97 -2.10
N ALA A 344 3.30 2.76 -3.24
CA ALA A 344 3.18 3.70 -4.34
C ALA A 344 2.74 5.11 -3.92
N LEU A 345 1.87 5.28 -2.91
CA LEU A 345 1.44 6.62 -2.48
C LEU A 345 2.63 7.43 -1.93
N VAL A 346 3.46 6.82 -1.08
CA VAL A 346 4.67 7.46 -0.55
C VAL A 346 5.62 7.82 -1.69
N LEU A 347 5.77 6.92 -2.66
CA LEU A 347 6.60 7.14 -3.83
C LEU A 347 6.06 8.27 -4.72
N VAL A 348 4.74 8.33 -4.95
CA VAL A 348 4.10 9.43 -5.72
C VAL A 348 4.34 10.77 -5.04
N ILE A 349 4.21 10.84 -3.71
CA ILE A 349 4.50 12.06 -2.93
C ILE A 349 6.00 12.42 -3.03
N ALA A 350 6.89 11.43 -2.93
CA ALA A 350 8.33 11.63 -3.06
C ALA A 350 8.73 12.10 -4.48
N LEU A 351 8.16 11.48 -5.52
CA LEU A 351 8.39 11.89 -6.92
C LEU A 351 7.89 13.31 -7.18
N PHE A 352 6.72 13.69 -6.63
CA PHE A 352 6.28 15.07 -6.68
C PHE A 352 7.31 16.00 -6.04
N GLY A 353 7.76 15.68 -4.82
CA GLY A 353 8.74 16.50 -4.10
C GLY A 353 10.07 16.63 -4.88
N ARG A 354 10.53 15.56 -5.53
CA ARG A 354 11.73 15.59 -6.39
C ARG A 354 11.51 16.45 -7.63
N ASN A 355 10.40 16.23 -8.35
CA ASN A 355 10.10 16.94 -9.59
C ASN A 355 9.82 18.44 -9.35
N ALA A 356 9.30 18.80 -8.18
CA ALA A 356 9.08 20.17 -7.74
C ALA A 356 10.36 20.83 -7.18
N GLY A 357 11.51 20.15 -7.17
CA GLY A 357 12.75 20.67 -6.61
C GLY A 357 12.76 20.81 -5.08
N LEU A 358 11.78 20.22 -4.39
CA LEU A 358 11.65 20.28 -2.92
C LEU A 358 12.56 19.24 -2.23
N LEU A 359 12.78 18.09 -2.86
CA LEU A 359 13.62 17.03 -2.33
C LEU A 359 14.89 16.90 -3.16
N ASN A 360 16.06 16.93 -2.50
CA ASN A 360 17.32 16.57 -3.12
C ASN A 360 17.43 15.05 -3.30
N ASP A 361 18.40 14.60 -4.10
CA ASP A 361 18.60 13.18 -4.40
C ASP A 361 18.89 12.35 -3.13
N GLY A 362 19.59 12.88 -2.14
CA GLY A 362 19.89 12.22 -0.88
C GLY A 362 18.61 11.86 -0.10
N ILE A 363 17.72 12.85 0.10
CA ILE A 363 16.44 12.65 0.79
C ILE A 363 15.52 11.74 -0.04
N PHE A 364 15.45 11.95 -1.36
CA PHE A 364 14.64 11.09 -2.24
C PHE A 364 15.05 9.62 -2.13
N ASN A 365 16.34 9.33 -2.22
CA ASN A 365 16.86 7.97 -2.12
C ASN A 365 16.70 7.37 -0.71
N ALA A 366 16.82 8.19 0.34
CA ALA A 366 16.50 7.79 1.70
C ALA A 366 15.02 7.36 1.83
N ILE A 367 14.10 8.05 1.15
CA ILE A 367 12.68 7.69 1.11
C ILE A 367 12.47 6.37 0.34
N VAL A 368 13.17 6.16 -0.78
CA VAL A 368 13.09 4.89 -1.53
C VAL A 368 13.60 3.73 -0.67
N ALA A 369 14.73 3.92 0.02
CA ALA A 369 15.25 2.93 0.97
C ALA A 369 14.26 2.67 2.13
N TYR A 370 13.64 3.71 2.65
CA TYR A 370 12.61 3.60 3.67
C TYR A 370 11.42 2.75 3.18
N ILE A 371 10.95 2.94 1.94
CA ILE A 371 9.91 2.11 1.35
C ILE A 371 10.36 0.64 1.33
N ALA A 372 11.55 0.36 0.77
CA ALA A 372 12.08 -0.99 0.68
C ALA A 372 12.19 -1.67 2.04
N VAL A 373 12.84 -1.01 3.01
CA VAL A 373 13.04 -1.54 4.38
C VAL A 373 11.70 -1.83 5.06
N THR A 374 10.73 -0.92 4.97
CA THR A 374 9.44 -1.10 5.64
C THR A 374 8.57 -2.17 4.98
N CYS A 375 8.66 -2.32 3.66
CA CYS A 375 8.01 -3.41 2.94
C CYS A 375 8.61 -4.79 3.28
N LEU A 376 9.88 -4.84 3.67
CA LEU A 376 10.54 -6.07 4.14
C LEU A 376 10.17 -6.37 5.60
N ILE A 377 10.33 -5.40 6.49
CA ILE A 377 10.23 -5.62 7.94
C ILE A 377 8.76 -5.71 8.39
N GLY A 378 7.85 -4.96 7.79
CA GLY A 378 6.42 -4.96 8.15
C GLY A 378 5.78 -6.35 8.11
N PRO A 379 5.85 -7.09 6.99
CA PRO A 379 5.37 -8.47 6.89
C PRO A 379 6.03 -9.42 7.90
N VAL A 380 7.33 -9.28 8.15
CA VAL A 380 8.06 -10.11 9.12
C VAL A 380 7.53 -9.89 10.54
N ILE A 381 7.40 -8.63 10.96
CA ILE A 381 6.83 -8.30 12.29
C ILE A 381 5.40 -8.82 12.40
N THR A 382 4.57 -8.59 11.37
CA THR A 382 3.18 -9.07 11.36
C THR A 382 3.11 -10.59 11.47
N THR A 383 4.01 -11.31 10.79
CA THR A 383 4.06 -12.77 10.88
C THR A 383 4.42 -13.25 12.29
N ILE A 384 5.47 -12.68 12.87
CA ILE A 384 5.97 -13.10 14.20
C ILE A 384 4.91 -12.77 15.28
N SER A 385 4.39 -11.57 15.29
CA SER A 385 3.42 -11.14 16.31
C SER A 385 2.04 -11.77 16.10
N GLY A 386 1.59 -11.93 14.85
CA GLY A 386 0.32 -12.55 14.54
C GLY A 386 0.27 -14.04 14.91
N ARG A 387 1.39 -14.77 14.81
CA ARG A 387 1.52 -16.14 15.32
C ARG A 387 1.33 -16.22 16.83
N ALA A 388 1.78 -15.23 17.59
CA ALA A 388 1.58 -15.17 19.03
C ALA A 388 0.11 -14.96 19.42
N ILE A 389 -0.73 -14.41 18.52
CA ILE A 389 -2.17 -14.25 18.75
C ILE A 389 -2.92 -15.57 18.51
N ASN A 390 -2.53 -16.36 17.49
CA ASN A 390 -3.17 -17.63 17.18
C ASN A 390 -2.13 -18.75 16.93
N PRO A 391 -1.59 -19.34 17.99
CA PRO A 391 -0.56 -20.38 17.88
C PRO A 391 -1.03 -21.70 17.24
N SER A 392 -2.31 -22.06 17.41
CA SER A 392 -2.86 -23.36 17.00
C SER A 392 -2.93 -23.54 15.48
N ARG A 393 -3.23 -22.48 14.75
CA ARG A 393 -3.33 -22.53 13.27
C ARG A 393 -1.98 -22.64 12.55
N TRP A 394 -0.90 -22.33 13.24
CA TRP A 394 0.45 -22.47 12.68
C TRP A 394 0.90 -23.94 12.63
N ALA A 395 0.52 -24.72 13.63
CA ALA A 395 0.87 -26.16 13.69
C ALA A 395 0.22 -27.00 12.57
N GLU A 396 -0.88 -26.50 11.95
CA GLU A 396 -1.58 -27.16 10.86
C GLU A 396 -1.01 -26.80 9.46
N THR A 397 -0.21 -25.74 9.34
CA THR A 397 0.32 -25.24 8.06
C THR A 397 1.84 -25.39 7.91
N SER A 398 2.53 -25.89 8.91
CA SER A 398 3.97 -26.19 8.93
C SER A 398 4.24 -27.68 8.75
#